data_4fcf1958ab906b1649e9d1388e575a2f
#
_entry.id   4fcf1958ab906b1649e9d1388e575a2f
#
_cell.length_a   1.000
_cell.length_b   1.000
_cell.length_c   1.000
_cell.angle_alpha   90.00
_cell.angle_beta   90.00
_cell.angle_gamma   90.00
#
_symmetry.space_group_name_H-M   'P 1'
#
loop_
_entity.id
_entity.type
_entity.pdbx_description
1 polymer ?
#
loop_
_entity_poly.entity_id
_entity_poly.type
_entity_poly.pdbx_seq_one_letter_code
_entity_poly.pdbx_strand_id
1 'polypeptide(L)'
;ADGTVCDIEKGVPDSAVRAITQLVRNGHEAWLCTGRSRAFVPGCLEQIPFTGMISACGATIEKNGQRLFNKEMSSEVAELSVKILRRYGLVPVMEGADFMYYDKDEYTLEVNWYRDLITEALGPKWRPIKGNEKSMRINKISAKMKEGCNAEQALKELSAYYDVIRHENNSFVGTTVELIPKGCSKAAGIAAVCRIYNIPWEDTVVFGDSNNDLSMFEYAATKVAMGNASQKIKELADHITTDMFHYGIKNGLEKLGLIGTGSRF
;
A
#
# COMPACT_ATOMS: atom_id res chain seq x y z
N ALA A 1 -1.47 1.15 5.69
CA ALA A 1 -2.65 0.35 6.03
C ALA A 1 -2.28 -0.79 6.96
N ASP A 2 -1.51 -1.75 6.45
CA ASP A 2 -1.01 -2.87 7.23
C ASP A 2 -0.13 -2.35 8.37
N GLY A 3 -0.26 -2.90 9.57
CA GLY A 3 0.47 -2.44 10.76
C GLY A 3 0.03 -1.08 11.35
N THR A 4 -0.85 -0.36 10.66
CA THR A 4 -1.37 0.95 11.09
C THR A 4 -2.86 0.90 11.42
N VAL A 5 -3.70 0.46 10.49
CA VAL A 5 -5.17 0.39 10.65
C VAL A 5 -5.73 -1.01 10.43
N CYS A 6 -4.98 -1.92 9.86
CA CYS A 6 -5.39 -3.31 9.69
C CYS A 6 -4.23 -4.29 9.80
N ASP A 7 -4.57 -5.52 10.13
CA ASP A 7 -3.71 -6.70 10.13
C ASP A 7 -4.36 -7.77 9.27
N ILE A 8 -3.56 -8.55 8.53
CA ILE A 8 -4.09 -9.53 7.58
C ILE A 8 -4.83 -10.68 8.29
N GLU A 9 -4.46 -11.01 9.52
CA GLU A 9 -5.05 -12.11 10.29
C GLU A 9 -6.11 -11.61 11.27
N LYS A 10 -5.84 -10.48 11.94
CA LYS A 10 -6.65 -9.96 13.05
C LYS A 10 -7.68 -8.91 12.60
N GLY A 11 -7.60 -8.46 11.32
CA GLY A 11 -8.49 -7.46 10.79
C GLY A 11 -8.24 -6.04 11.30
N VAL A 12 -9.31 -5.26 11.47
CA VAL A 12 -9.28 -3.84 11.86
C VAL A 12 -9.71 -3.70 13.31
N PRO A 13 -8.93 -3.01 14.18
CA PRO A 13 -9.36 -2.74 15.56
C PRO A 13 -10.58 -1.84 15.60
N ASP A 14 -11.60 -2.21 16.40
CA ASP A 14 -12.79 -1.39 16.62
C ASP A 14 -12.46 0.05 17.08
N SER A 15 -11.40 0.21 17.85
CA SER A 15 -10.94 1.52 18.30
C SER A 15 -10.51 2.43 17.16
N ALA A 16 -9.89 1.86 16.09
CA ALA A 16 -9.52 2.62 14.90
C ALA A 16 -10.76 3.05 14.11
N VAL A 17 -11.72 2.13 13.92
CA VAL A 17 -13.00 2.44 13.24
C VAL A 17 -13.70 3.61 13.93
N ARG A 18 -13.87 3.53 15.26
CA ARG A 18 -14.56 4.58 16.04
C ARG A 18 -13.81 5.91 16.03
N ALA A 19 -12.50 5.87 16.21
CA ALA A 19 -11.68 7.09 16.23
C ALA A 19 -11.70 7.81 14.87
N ILE A 20 -11.58 7.08 13.77
CA ILE A 20 -11.65 7.66 12.42
C ILE A 20 -13.07 8.13 12.10
N THR A 21 -14.10 7.42 12.57
CA THR A 21 -15.50 7.88 12.44
C THR A 21 -15.70 9.22 13.16
N GLN A 22 -15.16 9.37 14.37
CA GLN A 22 -15.24 10.64 15.10
C GLN A 22 -14.46 11.75 14.41
N LEU A 23 -13.26 11.45 13.91
CA LEU A 23 -12.44 12.38 13.12
C LEU A 23 -13.22 12.96 11.93
N VAL A 24 -13.87 12.09 11.16
CA VAL A 24 -14.69 12.52 10.02
C VAL A 24 -15.91 13.33 10.45
N ARG A 25 -16.57 12.96 11.54
CA ARG A 25 -17.69 13.74 12.11
C ARG A 25 -17.26 15.12 12.61
N ASN A 26 -16.02 15.28 13.02
CA ASN A 26 -15.44 16.57 13.41
C ASN A 26 -15.07 17.46 12.18
N GLY A 27 -15.33 17.00 10.97
CA GLY A 27 -15.09 17.76 9.73
C GLY A 27 -13.72 17.55 9.09
N HIS A 28 -12.93 16.60 9.59
CA HIS A 28 -11.65 16.22 8.96
C HIS A 28 -11.85 15.18 7.88
N GLU A 29 -10.89 15.08 6.96
CA GLU A 29 -10.83 14.02 5.94
C GLU A 29 -9.87 12.90 6.38
N ALA A 30 -10.32 11.66 6.30
CA ALA A 30 -9.50 10.47 6.51
C ALA A 30 -9.21 9.79 5.17
N TRP A 31 -7.94 9.66 4.82
CA TRP A 31 -7.50 9.03 3.58
C TRP A 31 -6.71 7.76 3.86
N LEU A 32 -7.09 6.65 3.21
CA LEU A 32 -6.28 5.44 3.21
C LEU A 32 -5.10 5.64 2.24
N CYS A 33 -3.86 5.60 2.74
CA CYS A 33 -2.66 5.64 1.92
C CYS A 33 -1.92 4.30 2.03
N THR A 34 -1.87 3.52 0.94
CA THR A 34 -1.38 2.14 0.97
C THR A 34 -0.47 1.79 -0.22
N GLY A 35 0.48 0.88 0.02
CA GLY A 35 1.25 0.23 -1.05
C GLY A 35 0.45 -0.83 -1.82
N ARG A 36 -0.64 -1.35 -1.25
CA ARG A 36 -1.51 -2.32 -1.94
C ARG A 36 -2.13 -1.70 -3.17
N SER A 37 -2.24 -2.48 -4.25
CA SER A 37 -3.04 -2.08 -5.41
C SER A 37 -4.53 -2.05 -5.04
N ARG A 38 -5.32 -1.25 -5.75
CA ARG A 38 -6.76 -1.10 -5.48
C ARG A 38 -7.51 -2.45 -5.52
N ALA A 39 -7.12 -3.34 -6.43
CA ALA A 39 -7.71 -4.67 -6.52
C ALA A 39 -7.49 -5.50 -5.25
N PHE A 40 -6.39 -5.28 -4.54
CA PHE A 40 -5.97 -6.06 -3.35
C PHE A 40 -6.16 -5.32 -2.02
N VAL A 41 -6.94 -4.26 -1.98
CA VAL A 41 -7.34 -3.63 -0.71
C VAL A 41 -8.33 -4.55 0.00
N PRO A 42 -8.05 -4.94 1.27
CA PRO A 42 -8.93 -5.83 2.03
C PRO A 42 -10.33 -5.23 2.25
N GLY A 43 -11.37 -6.04 2.08
CA GLY A 43 -12.76 -5.63 2.30
C GLY A 43 -13.06 -5.20 3.74
N CYS A 44 -12.29 -5.69 4.74
CA CYS A 44 -12.44 -5.25 6.13
C CYS A 44 -12.18 -3.75 6.33
N LEU A 45 -11.47 -3.09 5.42
CA LEU A 45 -11.27 -1.64 5.48
C LEU A 45 -12.51 -0.83 5.06
N GLU A 46 -13.52 -1.45 4.45
CA GLU A 46 -14.78 -0.79 4.06
C GLU A 46 -15.61 -0.32 5.28
N GLN A 47 -15.39 -0.92 6.45
CA GLN A 47 -16.03 -0.47 7.70
C GLN A 47 -15.48 0.87 8.23
N ILE A 48 -14.32 1.34 7.74
CA ILE A 48 -13.76 2.63 8.10
C ILE A 48 -14.26 3.68 7.10
N PRO A 49 -14.82 4.80 7.58
CA PRO A 49 -15.37 5.85 6.72
C PRO A 49 -14.25 6.70 6.11
N PHE A 50 -13.37 6.08 5.31
CA PHE A 50 -12.36 6.83 4.58
C PHE A 50 -13.02 7.76 3.57
N THR A 51 -12.58 9.02 3.55
CA THR A 51 -13.00 10.02 2.58
C THR A 51 -12.49 9.69 1.18
N GLY A 52 -11.30 9.09 1.11
CA GLY A 52 -10.68 8.66 -0.14
C GLY A 52 -9.55 7.68 0.07
N MET A 53 -8.96 7.26 -1.02
CA MET A 53 -7.88 6.27 -1.04
C MET A 53 -6.76 6.67 -1.99
N ILE A 54 -5.54 6.53 -1.52
CA ILE A 54 -4.30 6.55 -2.30
C ILE A 54 -3.73 5.14 -2.27
N SER A 55 -3.75 4.44 -3.40
CA SER A 55 -3.32 3.04 -3.49
C SER A 55 -2.17 2.85 -4.48
N ALA A 56 -1.59 1.64 -4.53
CA ALA A 56 -0.43 1.31 -5.34
C ALA A 56 0.73 2.33 -5.19
N CYS A 57 1.06 2.69 -3.95
CA CYS A 57 2.07 3.70 -3.65
C CYS A 57 1.85 5.03 -4.39
N GLY A 58 0.62 5.51 -4.49
CA GLY A 58 0.29 6.79 -5.14
C GLY A 58 -0.01 6.69 -6.64
N ALA A 59 0.04 5.50 -7.23
CA ALA A 59 -0.31 5.33 -8.64
C ALA A 59 -1.81 5.40 -8.91
N THR A 60 -2.66 5.25 -7.87
CA THR A 60 -4.12 5.38 -8.01
C THR A 60 -4.66 6.24 -6.87
N ILE A 61 -5.56 7.17 -7.19
CA ILE A 61 -6.26 8.04 -6.23
C ILE A 61 -7.75 7.97 -6.53
N GLU A 62 -8.54 7.67 -5.49
CA GLU A 62 -10.00 7.57 -5.57
C GLU A 62 -10.66 8.36 -4.43
N LYS A 63 -11.81 8.99 -4.70
CA LYS A 63 -12.68 9.61 -3.68
C LYS A 63 -14.14 9.33 -4.04
N ASN A 64 -14.93 8.90 -3.07
CA ASN A 64 -16.36 8.60 -3.24
C ASN A 64 -16.65 7.66 -4.42
N GLY A 65 -15.80 6.64 -4.63
CA GLY A 65 -15.92 5.69 -5.73
C GLY A 65 -15.50 6.23 -7.10
N GLN A 66 -15.11 7.49 -7.20
CA GLN A 66 -14.60 8.08 -8.43
C GLN A 66 -13.07 8.00 -8.46
N ARG A 67 -12.52 7.47 -9.55
CA ARG A 67 -11.08 7.44 -9.81
C ARG A 67 -10.62 8.80 -10.34
N LEU A 68 -9.83 9.52 -9.53
CA LEU A 68 -9.33 10.87 -9.83
C LEU A 68 -8.00 10.83 -10.57
N PHE A 69 -7.20 9.81 -10.27
CA PHE A 69 -5.90 9.59 -10.89
C PHE A 69 -5.64 8.08 -11.01
N ASN A 70 -5.08 7.66 -12.14
CA ASN A 70 -4.71 6.26 -12.37
C ASN A 70 -3.52 6.20 -13.33
N LYS A 71 -2.33 6.00 -12.80
CA LYS A 71 -1.13 5.81 -13.60
C LYS A 71 -0.96 4.33 -13.91
N GLU A 72 -1.36 3.96 -15.11
CA GLU A 72 -1.13 2.62 -15.66
C GLU A 72 0.15 2.58 -16.47
N MET A 73 0.83 1.45 -16.43
CA MET A 73 1.92 1.14 -17.37
C MET A 73 1.33 0.76 -18.73
N SER A 74 2.03 1.09 -19.81
CA SER A 74 1.59 0.62 -21.13
C SER A 74 1.67 -0.91 -21.22
N SER A 75 0.84 -1.50 -22.07
CA SER A 75 0.81 -2.97 -22.26
C SER A 75 2.16 -3.52 -22.69
N GLU A 76 2.91 -2.76 -23.50
CA GLU A 76 4.26 -3.14 -23.97
C GLU A 76 5.24 -3.18 -22.79
N VAL A 77 5.20 -2.18 -21.89
CA VAL A 77 6.06 -2.16 -20.69
C VAL A 77 5.66 -3.26 -19.72
N ALA A 78 4.37 -3.51 -19.54
CA ALA A 78 3.88 -4.59 -18.69
C ALA A 78 4.37 -5.97 -19.21
N GLU A 79 4.20 -6.25 -20.51
CA GLU A 79 4.67 -7.48 -21.16
C GLU A 79 6.19 -7.61 -21.08
N LEU A 80 6.94 -6.53 -21.35
CA LEU A 80 8.39 -6.48 -21.21
C LEU A 80 8.84 -6.82 -19.80
N SER A 81 8.16 -6.25 -18.79
CA SER A 81 8.47 -6.47 -17.38
C SER A 81 8.32 -7.95 -17.00
N VAL A 82 7.23 -8.61 -17.43
CA VAL A 82 7.04 -10.05 -17.22
C VAL A 82 8.20 -10.85 -17.83
N LYS A 83 8.59 -10.56 -19.08
CA LYS A 83 9.67 -11.26 -19.79
C LYS A 83 11.01 -11.10 -19.07
N ILE A 84 11.34 -9.89 -18.64
CA ILE A 84 12.60 -9.60 -17.92
C ILE A 84 12.61 -10.29 -16.57
N LEU A 85 11.56 -10.14 -15.75
CA LEU A 85 11.49 -10.75 -14.43
C LEU A 85 11.64 -12.28 -14.51
N ARG A 86 10.90 -12.94 -15.41
CA ARG A 86 10.98 -14.38 -15.62
C ARG A 86 12.38 -14.84 -16.10
N ARG A 87 12.99 -14.09 -17.03
CA ARG A 87 14.35 -14.38 -17.53
C ARG A 87 15.37 -14.44 -16.40
N TYR A 88 15.24 -13.60 -15.40
CA TYR A 88 16.17 -13.51 -14.28
C TYR A 88 15.71 -14.27 -13.01
N GLY A 89 14.69 -15.12 -13.14
CA GLY A 89 14.25 -16.02 -12.05
C GLY A 89 13.39 -15.35 -10.99
N LEU A 90 12.71 -14.24 -11.29
CA LEU A 90 11.71 -13.64 -10.42
C LEU A 90 10.31 -14.04 -10.86
N VAL A 91 9.42 -14.24 -9.89
CA VAL A 91 7.99 -14.52 -10.12
C VAL A 91 7.21 -13.22 -10.07
N PRO A 92 6.66 -12.75 -11.21
CA PRO A 92 5.92 -11.49 -11.23
C PRO A 92 4.48 -11.65 -10.71
N VAL A 93 4.03 -10.65 -9.95
CA VAL A 93 2.62 -10.36 -9.66
C VAL A 93 2.35 -8.98 -10.22
N MET A 94 1.52 -8.92 -11.27
CA MET A 94 1.20 -7.69 -11.98
C MET A 94 -0.07 -7.10 -11.37
N GLU A 95 0.06 -5.95 -10.69
CA GLU A 95 -0.97 -5.40 -9.84
C GLU A 95 -1.65 -4.19 -10.49
N GLY A 96 -2.93 -4.32 -10.78
CA GLY A 96 -3.76 -3.24 -11.32
C GLY A 96 -4.79 -2.71 -10.32
N ALA A 97 -5.52 -1.69 -10.75
CA ALA A 97 -6.61 -1.14 -9.96
C ALA A 97 -7.83 -2.08 -9.92
N ASP A 98 -8.09 -2.78 -11.01
CA ASP A 98 -9.27 -3.63 -11.14
C ASP A 98 -8.94 -5.13 -11.02
N PHE A 99 -7.75 -5.55 -11.46
CA PHE A 99 -7.31 -6.94 -11.46
C PHE A 99 -5.87 -7.09 -10.97
N MET A 100 -5.57 -8.26 -10.40
CA MET A 100 -4.22 -8.74 -10.18
C MET A 100 -3.94 -9.94 -11.08
N TYR A 101 -2.74 -9.96 -11.69
CA TYR A 101 -2.36 -10.99 -12.64
C TYR A 101 -1.13 -11.75 -12.13
N TYR A 102 -1.24 -13.05 -12.01
CA TYR A 102 -0.13 -13.96 -11.76
C TYR A 102 -0.49 -15.39 -12.20
N ASP A 103 0.52 -16.17 -12.56
CA ASP A 103 0.33 -17.56 -12.92
C ASP A 103 0.56 -18.44 -11.69
N LYS A 104 -0.45 -19.22 -11.30
CA LYS A 104 -0.46 -20.02 -10.06
C LYS A 104 0.60 -21.10 -10.04
N ASP A 105 0.96 -21.64 -11.21
CA ASP A 105 1.98 -22.66 -11.40
C ASP A 105 3.41 -22.12 -11.21
N GLU A 106 3.62 -20.82 -11.42
CA GLU A 106 4.91 -20.16 -11.16
C GLU A 106 5.10 -19.82 -9.68
N TYR A 107 4.01 -19.62 -8.98
CA TYR A 107 3.99 -19.26 -7.56
C TYR A 107 4.15 -20.51 -6.68
N THR A 108 5.21 -21.27 -6.96
CA THR A 108 5.62 -22.42 -6.13
C THR A 108 6.27 -21.89 -4.87
N LEU A 109 5.45 -21.54 -3.89
CA LEU A 109 5.90 -21.31 -2.54
C LEU A 109 6.03 -22.68 -1.87
N GLU A 110 7.03 -22.83 -1.02
CA GLU A 110 7.06 -23.88 0.02
C GLU A 110 5.78 -23.82 0.86
N VAL A 111 5.07 -22.68 0.82
CA VAL A 111 3.82 -22.42 1.55
C VAL A 111 2.72 -22.07 0.55
N ASN A 112 2.08 -23.08 -0.02
CA ASN A 112 0.94 -22.92 -0.94
C ASN A 112 -0.23 -22.15 -0.31
N TRP A 113 -0.38 -22.18 1.02
CA TRP A 113 -1.48 -21.54 1.73
C TRP A 113 -1.57 -20.02 1.48
N TYR A 114 -0.44 -19.32 1.39
CA TYR A 114 -0.44 -17.85 1.14
C TYR A 114 -0.96 -17.53 -0.27
N ARG A 115 -0.53 -18.30 -1.28
CA ARG A 115 -1.05 -18.18 -2.65
C ARG A 115 -2.56 -18.41 -2.69
N ASP A 116 -3.03 -19.44 -1.99
CA ASP A 116 -4.43 -19.83 -1.98
C ASP A 116 -5.26 -18.79 -1.23
N LEU A 117 -4.77 -18.28 -0.11
CA LEU A 117 -5.36 -17.18 0.64
C LEU A 117 -5.52 -15.90 -0.23
N ILE A 118 -4.46 -15.51 -0.93
CA ILE A 118 -4.53 -14.34 -1.83
C ILE A 118 -5.52 -14.59 -2.97
N THR A 119 -5.49 -15.78 -3.55
CA THR A 119 -6.40 -16.11 -4.66
C THR A 119 -7.86 -16.09 -4.22
N GLU A 120 -8.14 -16.61 -3.03
CA GLU A 120 -9.48 -16.58 -2.44
C GLU A 120 -9.91 -15.13 -2.12
N ALA A 121 -9.04 -14.34 -1.50
CA ALA A 121 -9.31 -12.94 -1.19
C ALA A 121 -9.55 -12.08 -2.44
N LEU A 122 -8.85 -12.37 -3.53
CA LEU A 122 -9.05 -11.67 -4.81
C LEU A 122 -10.34 -12.11 -5.52
N GLY A 123 -10.70 -13.39 -5.40
CA GLY A 123 -11.87 -13.94 -6.08
C GLY A 123 -11.91 -13.60 -7.58
N PRO A 124 -12.96 -12.89 -8.05
CA PRO A 124 -13.10 -12.53 -9.47
C PRO A 124 -12.10 -11.49 -9.96
N LYS A 125 -11.31 -10.86 -9.08
CA LYS A 125 -10.28 -9.90 -9.45
C LYS A 125 -8.95 -10.56 -9.86
N TRP A 126 -8.78 -11.86 -9.62
CA TRP A 126 -7.61 -12.59 -10.10
C TRP A 126 -7.72 -12.92 -11.60
N ARG A 127 -6.60 -12.82 -12.31
CA ARG A 127 -6.43 -13.24 -13.70
C ARG A 127 -5.06 -13.93 -13.87
N PRO A 128 -4.92 -14.93 -14.74
CA PRO A 128 -3.60 -15.41 -15.12
C PRO A 128 -2.86 -14.36 -15.97
N ILE A 129 -1.54 -14.31 -15.90
CA ILE A 129 -0.73 -13.55 -16.87
C ILE A 129 -0.86 -14.19 -18.24
N LYS A 130 -0.74 -15.52 -18.28
CA LYS A 130 -0.83 -16.31 -19.52
C LYS A 130 -2.15 -16.05 -20.25
N GLY A 131 -2.03 -15.53 -21.47
CA GLY A 131 -3.17 -15.17 -22.32
C GLY A 131 -3.73 -13.76 -22.09
N ASN A 132 -3.21 -13.02 -21.10
CA ASN A 132 -3.60 -11.64 -20.82
C ASN A 132 -2.44 -10.64 -21.03
N GLU A 133 -1.27 -11.07 -21.50
CA GLU A 133 -0.03 -10.28 -21.54
C GLU A 133 -0.22 -8.91 -22.22
N LYS A 134 -1.03 -8.86 -23.28
CA LYS A 134 -1.30 -7.63 -24.05
C LYS A 134 -2.46 -6.79 -23.53
N SER A 135 -3.23 -7.31 -22.58
CA SER A 135 -4.44 -6.66 -22.05
C SER A 135 -4.31 -6.25 -20.58
N MET A 136 -3.20 -6.59 -19.94
CA MET A 136 -2.96 -6.21 -18.54
C MET A 136 -2.92 -4.70 -18.38
N ARG A 137 -3.67 -4.22 -17.38
CA ARG A 137 -3.66 -2.83 -16.92
C ARG A 137 -3.12 -2.83 -15.50
N ILE A 138 -1.90 -2.37 -15.33
CA ILE A 138 -1.18 -2.45 -14.07
C ILE A 138 -0.69 -1.10 -13.57
N ASN A 139 -0.65 -0.95 -12.26
CA ASN A 139 -0.18 0.24 -11.56
C ASN A 139 1.15 0.00 -10.83
N LYS A 140 1.47 -1.24 -10.53
CA LYS A 140 2.74 -1.66 -9.91
C LYS A 140 3.00 -3.14 -10.17
N ILE A 141 4.19 -3.59 -9.80
CA ILE A 141 4.56 -5.00 -9.85
C ILE A 141 5.13 -5.37 -8.48
N SER A 142 4.71 -6.51 -7.93
CA SER A 142 5.46 -7.21 -6.89
C SER A 142 6.13 -8.43 -7.53
N ALA A 143 7.37 -8.69 -7.18
CA ALA A 143 8.08 -9.84 -7.71
C ALA A 143 8.77 -10.61 -6.58
N LYS A 144 8.52 -11.92 -6.53
CA LYS A 144 9.19 -12.82 -5.58
C LYS A 144 10.52 -13.26 -6.16
N MET A 145 11.55 -13.23 -5.34
CA MET A 145 12.88 -13.69 -5.69
C MET A 145 12.99 -15.20 -5.45
N LYS A 146 13.29 -15.98 -6.49
CA LYS A 146 13.63 -17.40 -6.35
C LYS A 146 15.10 -17.55 -5.95
N GLU A 147 15.44 -18.68 -5.37
CA GLU A 147 16.84 -19.04 -5.12
C GLU A 147 17.64 -19.01 -6.43
N GLY A 148 18.82 -18.39 -6.41
CA GLY A 148 19.68 -18.24 -7.59
C GLY A 148 19.18 -17.20 -8.61
N CYS A 149 18.13 -16.42 -8.34
CA CYS A 149 17.70 -15.35 -9.23
C CYS A 149 18.75 -14.24 -9.36
N ASN A 150 18.79 -13.56 -10.51
CA ASN A 150 19.61 -12.36 -10.71
C ASN A 150 18.73 -11.10 -10.68
N ALA A 151 18.25 -10.77 -9.49
CA ALA A 151 17.37 -9.63 -9.29
C ALA A 151 18.02 -8.30 -9.69
N GLU A 152 19.33 -8.11 -9.43
CA GLU A 152 20.04 -6.87 -9.75
C GLU A 152 19.99 -6.56 -11.24
N GLN A 153 20.20 -7.56 -12.10
CA GLN A 153 20.15 -7.36 -13.53
C GLN A 153 18.72 -7.09 -14.03
N ALA A 154 17.73 -7.80 -13.49
CA ALA A 154 16.33 -7.54 -13.82
C ALA A 154 15.93 -6.09 -13.48
N LEU A 155 16.27 -5.65 -12.26
CA LEU A 155 15.94 -4.31 -11.78
C LEU A 155 16.68 -3.22 -12.55
N LYS A 156 17.93 -3.48 -12.96
CA LYS A 156 18.70 -2.57 -13.83
C LYS A 156 18.03 -2.38 -15.19
N GLU A 157 17.57 -3.45 -15.84
CA GLU A 157 16.86 -3.37 -17.13
C GLU A 157 15.51 -2.63 -17.00
N LEU A 158 14.83 -2.76 -15.86
CA LEU A 158 13.54 -2.11 -15.60
C LEU A 158 13.66 -0.69 -15.02
N SER A 159 14.87 -0.24 -14.68
CA SER A 159 15.10 1.04 -13.97
C SER A 159 14.65 2.29 -14.74
N ALA A 160 14.47 2.20 -16.06
CA ALA A 160 13.93 3.30 -16.86
C ALA A 160 12.44 3.56 -16.58
N TYR A 161 11.70 2.54 -16.14
CA TYR A 161 10.24 2.58 -15.97
C TYR A 161 9.80 2.65 -14.52
N TYR A 162 10.59 2.08 -13.59
CA TYR A 162 10.20 1.89 -12.21
C TYR A 162 11.24 2.38 -11.22
N ASP A 163 10.76 2.81 -10.06
CA ASP A 163 11.51 2.90 -8.82
C ASP A 163 11.31 1.60 -8.03
N VAL A 164 12.31 1.20 -7.24
CA VAL A 164 12.33 -0.11 -6.57
C VAL A 164 12.24 0.04 -5.07
N ILE A 165 11.31 -0.70 -4.45
CA ILE A 165 11.26 -0.90 -3.00
C ILE A 165 11.63 -2.36 -2.72
N ARG A 166 12.62 -2.59 -1.85
CA ARG A 166 13.03 -3.92 -1.41
C ARG A 166 12.44 -4.21 -0.05
N HIS A 167 11.85 -5.38 0.08
CA HIS A 167 11.39 -5.90 1.36
C HIS A 167 12.31 -7.06 1.77
N GLU A 168 13.13 -6.81 2.80
CA GLU A 168 13.97 -7.85 3.38
C GLU A 168 13.13 -8.75 4.30
N ASN A 169 13.20 -10.07 4.07
CA ASN A 169 12.67 -11.12 4.93
C ASN A 169 11.27 -10.91 5.50
N ASN A 170 10.27 -10.88 4.63
CA ASN A 170 8.92 -11.16 5.11
C ASN A 170 8.81 -12.69 5.33
N SER A 171 8.66 -13.12 6.59
CA SER A 171 8.59 -14.52 7.00
C SER A 171 7.51 -15.33 6.26
N PHE A 172 6.50 -14.67 5.71
CA PHE A 172 5.38 -15.31 4.99
C PHE A 172 5.58 -15.42 3.48
N VAL A 173 6.34 -14.53 2.86
CA VAL A 173 6.42 -14.41 1.39
C VAL A 173 7.85 -14.58 0.87
N GLY A 174 8.85 -14.59 1.75
CA GLY A 174 10.26 -14.55 1.39
C GLY A 174 10.70 -13.16 0.91
N THR A 175 11.85 -13.07 0.26
CA THR A 175 12.37 -11.80 -0.27
C THR A 175 11.57 -11.36 -1.49
N THR A 176 10.99 -10.18 -1.42
CA THR A 176 10.21 -9.58 -2.50
C THR A 176 10.74 -8.21 -2.87
N VAL A 177 10.50 -7.83 -4.11
CA VAL A 177 10.74 -6.48 -4.60
C VAL A 177 9.44 -5.91 -5.16
N GLU A 178 9.22 -4.62 -4.93
CA GLU A 178 8.15 -3.87 -5.56
C GLU A 178 8.73 -2.91 -6.58
N LEU A 179 8.13 -2.87 -7.77
CA LEU A 179 8.46 -1.94 -8.83
C LEU A 179 7.29 -0.96 -8.97
N ILE A 180 7.57 0.29 -8.62
CA ILE A 180 6.60 1.38 -8.60
C ILE A 180 6.85 2.26 -9.83
N PRO A 181 5.83 2.62 -10.62
CA PRO A 181 6.02 3.49 -11.77
C PRO A 181 6.74 4.79 -11.37
N LYS A 182 7.71 5.21 -12.17
CA LYS A 182 8.49 6.43 -11.90
C LYS A 182 7.61 7.64 -11.60
N GLY A 183 7.98 8.38 -10.54
CA GLY A 183 7.24 9.53 -10.06
C GLY A 183 5.98 9.21 -9.25
N CYS A 184 5.71 7.94 -8.93
CA CYS A 184 4.72 7.54 -7.95
C CYS A 184 5.40 7.27 -6.61
N SER A 185 4.79 7.75 -5.54
CA SER A 185 5.13 7.46 -4.15
C SER A 185 3.94 7.81 -3.27
N LYS A 186 3.90 7.35 -2.04
CA LYS A 186 2.88 7.78 -1.08
C LYS A 186 2.88 9.31 -0.92
N ALA A 187 4.04 9.94 -0.87
CA ALA A 187 4.19 11.39 -0.85
C ALA A 187 3.57 12.07 -2.08
N ALA A 188 3.90 11.58 -3.28
CA ALA A 188 3.35 12.13 -4.52
C ALA A 188 1.82 12.01 -4.56
N GLY A 189 1.26 10.91 -4.05
CA GLY A 189 -0.18 10.72 -3.92
C GLY A 189 -0.82 11.73 -2.96
N ILE A 190 -0.23 11.94 -1.77
CA ILE A 190 -0.70 12.95 -0.80
C ILE A 190 -0.62 14.36 -1.41
N ALA A 191 0.52 14.71 -2.04
CA ALA A 191 0.70 16.00 -2.70
C ALA A 191 -0.34 16.23 -3.81
N ALA A 192 -0.70 15.19 -4.56
CA ALA A 192 -1.74 15.28 -5.58
C ALA A 192 -3.11 15.54 -4.97
N VAL A 193 -3.49 14.85 -3.89
CA VAL A 193 -4.73 15.10 -3.15
C VAL A 193 -4.77 16.53 -2.62
N CYS A 194 -3.71 17.00 -1.96
CA CYS A 194 -3.62 18.36 -1.45
C CYS A 194 -3.84 19.40 -2.56
N ARG A 195 -3.25 19.18 -3.73
CA ARG A 195 -3.40 20.06 -4.88
C ARG A 195 -4.82 20.03 -5.45
N ILE A 196 -5.42 18.85 -5.60
CA ILE A 196 -6.78 18.69 -6.17
C ILE A 196 -7.82 19.39 -5.29
N TYR A 197 -7.67 19.33 -3.98
CA TYR A 197 -8.65 19.85 -3.01
C TYR A 197 -8.22 21.16 -2.34
N ASN A 198 -7.11 21.76 -2.76
CA ASN A 198 -6.53 22.99 -2.17
C ASN A 198 -6.32 22.86 -0.66
N ILE A 199 -5.86 21.69 -0.20
CA ILE A 199 -5.51 21.44 1.20
C ILE A 199 -4.11 22.01 1.45
N PRO A 200 -3.94 22.94 2.43
CA PRO A 200 -2.63 23.42 2.82
C PRO A 200 -1.73 22.26 3.28
N TRP A 201 -0.44 22.33 2.98
CA TRP A 201 0.51 21.31 3.41
C TRP A 201 0.52 21.15 4.95
N GLU A 202 0.39 22.27 5.65
CA GLU A 202 0.36 22.35 7.12
C GLU A 202 -0.77 21.54 7.75
N ASP A 203 -1.84 21.28 7.01
CA ASP A 203 -3.00 20.50 7.47
C ASP A 203 -2.84 18.99 7.23
N THR A 204 -1.66 18.54 6.74
CA THR A 204 -1.42 17.13 6.51
C THR A 204 -0.92 16.41 7.77
N VAL A 205 -1.60 15.32 8.13
CA VAL A 205 -1.21 14.41 9.22
C VAL A 205 -1.08 13.00 8.66
N VAL A 206 0.02 12.33 8.95
CA VAL A 206 0.23 10.93 8.54
C VAL A 206 0.47 10.01 9.73
N PHE A 207 -0.08 8.80 9.63
CA PHE A 207 0.19 7.69 10.53
C PHE A 207 0.86 6.57 9.75
N GLY A 208 1.93 5.98 10.28
CA GLY A 208 2.65 4.91 9.60
C GLY A 208 3.51 4.07 10.53
N ASP A 209 4.01 2.95 10.01
CA ASP A 209 4.74 1.97 10.79
C ASP A 209 5.96 1.37 10.08
N SER A 210 6.02 1.40 8.75
CA SER A 210 7.01 0.63 8.01
C SER A 210 7.81 1.47 7.01
N ASN A 211 8.91 0.89 6.50
CA ASN A 211 9.83 1.62 5.60
C ASN A 211 9.17 2.10 4.29
N ASN A 212 8.06 1.47 3.87
CA ASN A 212 7.32 1.96 2.71
C ASN A 212 6.53 3.25 2.99
N ASP A 213 6.49 3.72 4.26
CA ASP A 213 5.88 4.98 4.69
C ASP A 213 6.89 6.14 4.70
N LEU A 214 8.18 5.87 4.51
CA LEU A 214 9.23 6.90 4.60
C LEU A 214 8.92 8.12 3.76
N SER A 215 8.51 7.94 2.50
CA SER A 215 8.23 9.08 1.62
C SER A 215 7.11 9.97 2.16
N MET A 216 6.05 9.42 2.76
CA MET A 216 4.99 10.25 3.33
C MET A 216 5.43 10.92 4.64
N PHE A 217 6.33 10.30 5.41
CA PHE A 217 6.92 10.92 6.61
C PHE A 217 7.89 12.05 6.25
N GLU A 218 8.59 11.94 5.13
CA GLU A 218 9.43 13.04 4.61
C GLU A 218 8.61 14.22 4.09
N TYR A 219 7.37 13.95 3.63
CA TYR A 219 6.52 14.96 3.01
C TYR A 219 5.58 15.67 3.99
N ALA A 220 4.85 14.94 4.84
CA ALA A 220 3.75 15.49 5.63
C ALA A 220 4.22 16.49 6.72
N ALA A 221 3.34 17.42 7.07
CA ALA A 221 3.60 18.40 8.11
C ALA A 221 3.63 17.77 9.51
N THR A 222 2.68 16.90 9.83
CA THR A 222 2.64 16.19 11.12
C THR A 222 2.75 14.68 10.91
N LYS A 223 3.67 14.04 11.62
CA LYS A 223 4.04 12.64 11.48
C LYS A 223 3.86 11.89 12.77
N VAL A 224 3.02 10.86 12.76
CA VAL A 224 2.74 10.01 13.91
C VAL A 224 3.20 8.59 13.62
N ALA A 225 4.25 8.13 14.30
CA ALA A 225 4.69 6.74 14.25
C ALA A 225 3.83 5.87 15.15
N MET A 226 3.39 4.71 14.62
CA MET A 226 2.76 3.69 15.44
C MET A 226 3.76 3.09 16.43
N GLY A 227 3.28 2.57 17.59
CA GLY A 227 4.15 1.93 18.58
C GLY A 227 4.95 0.75 18.02
N ASN A 228 4.35 0.01 17.09
CA ASN A 228 4.98 -1.08 16.34
C ASN A 228 5.83 -0.62 15.14
N ALA A 229 6.03 0.68 14.95
CA ALA A 229 6.78 1.20 13.81
C ALA A 229 8.28 0.83 13.88
N SER A 230 8.91 0.75 12.69
CA SER A 230 10.35 0.60 12.58
C SER A 230 11.08 1.77 13.23
N GLN A 231 12.32 1.53 13.67
CA GLN A 231 13.13 2.56 14.32
C GLN A 231 13.29 3.80 13.43
N LYS A 232 13.49 3.59 12.13
CA LYS A 232 13.66 4.67 11.15
C LYS A 232 12.39 5.57 11.03
N ILE A 233 11.22 4.99 11.09
CA ILE A 233 9.95 5.74 11.10
C ILE A 233 9.79 6.52 12.40
N LYS A 234 10.13 5.90 13.54
CA LYS A 234 10.08 6.57 14.85
C LYS A 234 11.02 7.77 14.93
N GLU A 235 12.20 7.71 14.31
CA GLU A 235 13.18 8.80 14.26
C GLU A 235 12.71 10.01 13.43
N LEU A 236 11.86 9.79 12.42
CA LEU A 236 11.28 10.83 11.58
C LEU A 236 9.99 11.43 12.15
N ALA A 237 9.38 10.77 13.14
CA ALA A 237 8.08 11.14 13.67
C ALA A 237 8.14 12.32 14.63
N ASP A 238 7.14 13.21 14.56
CA ASP A 238 6.92 14.26 15.56
C ASP A 238 6.30 13.68 16.85
N HIS A 239 5.54 12.58 16.68
CA HIS A 239 4.88 11.89 17.78
C HIS A 239 4.96 10.37 17.59
N ILE A 240 5.11 9.65 18.70
CA ILE A 240 4.97 8.20 18.75
C ILE A 240 3.69 7.91 19.54
N THR A 241 2.80 7.10 18.97
CA THR A 241 1.59 6.59 19.63
C THR A 241 1.79 5.14 20.07
N THR A 242 0.76 4.50 20.60
CA THR A 242 0.77 3.07 20.92
C THR A 242 0.66 2.21 19.67
N ASP A 243 0.82 0.90 19.79
CA ASP A 243 0.64 0.02 18.64
C ASP A 243 -0.85 -0.07 18.19
N MET A 244 -1.06 -0.65 17.04
CA MET A 244 -2.37 -0.68 16.38
C MET A 244 -3.47 -1.28 17.27
N PHE A 245 -3.21 -2.39 17.96
CA PHE A 245 -4.20 -3.07 18.82
C PHE A 245 -4.28 -2.49 20.22
N HIS A 246 -3.39 -1.57 20.59
CA HIS A 246 -3.41 -0.83 21.84
C HIS A 246 -3.84 0.64 21.63
N TYR A 247 -4.92 0.83 20.87
CA TYR A 247 -5.55 2.13 20.61
C TYR A 247 -4.69 3.14 19.85
N GLY A 248 -3.72 2.69 19.05
CA GLY A 248 -2.71 3.56 18.42
C GLY A 248 -3.29 4.73 17.62
N ILE A 249 -4.26 4.50 16.74
CA ILE A 249 -4.92 5.57 15.98
C ILE A 249 -5.66 6.53 16.92
N LYS A 250 -6.45 5.98 17.85
CA LYS A 250 -7.21 6.78 18.82
C LYS A 250 -6.29 7.70 19.63
N ASN A 251 -5.28 7.13 20.27
CA ASN A 251 -4.35 7.87 21.13
C ASN A 251 -3.59 8.95 20.35
N GLY A 252 -3.17 8.65 19.12
CA GLY A 252 -2.53 9.64 18.25
C GLY A 252 -3.46 10.80 17.89
N LEU A 253 -4.70 10.54 17.52
CA LEU A 253 -5.69 11.56 17.18
C LEU A 253 -6.09 12.41 18.40
N GLU A 254 -6.25 11.81 19.58
CA GLU A 254 -6.51 12.53 20.85
C GLU A 254 -5.34 13.44 21.22
N LYS A 255 -4.09 12.95 21.09
CA LYS A 255 -2.88 13.74 21.36
C LYS A 255 -2.78 14.97 20.48
N LEU A 256 -3.25 14.88 19.24
CA LEU A 256 -3.27 15.99 18.30
C LEU A 256 -4.51 16.91 18.47
N GLY A 257 -5.44 16.58 19.38
CA GLY A 257 -6.69 17.34 19.57
C GLY A 257 -7.69 17.22 18.42
N LEU A 258 -7.51 16.25 17.51
CA LEU A 258 -8.39 16.03 16.35
C LEU A 258 -9.69 15.31 16.72
N ILE A 259 -9.68 14.58 17.85
CA ILE A 259 -10.86 13.98 18.49
C ILE A 259 -10.83 14.26 19.97
N GLY A 260 -12.01 14.23 20.62
CA GLY A 260 -12.13 14.52 22.06
C GLY A 260 -11.51 13.43 22.94
N THR A 261 -10.83 13.83 24.01
CA THR A 261 -10.36 12.93 25.08
C THR A 261 -11.53 12.47 25.93
N GLY A 262 -11.71 11.15 26.12
CA GLY A 262 -12.69 10.62 27.08
C GLY A 262 -14.04 10.23 26.51
N SER A 263 -14.21 10.09 25.21
CA SER A 263 -15.35 9.36 24.65
C SER A 263 -15.29 7.92 25.18
N ARG A 264 -16.11 7.60 26.19
CA ARG A 264 -16.31 6.21 26.61
C ARG A 264 -16.96 5.49 25.42
N PHE A 265 -16.19 4.64 24.80
CA PHE A 265 -16.62 3.76 23.72
C PHE A 265 -17.10 2.43 24.31
#